data_bcf2ce2d9ddc882c0b480ef0875b4ba0
#
_entry.id   bcf2ce2d9ddc882c0b480ef0875b4ba0
#
_cell.length_a   1.000
_cell.length_b   1.000
_cell.length_c   1.000
_cell.angle_alpha   90.00
_cell.angle_beta   90.00
_cell.angle_gamma   90.00
#
_symmetry.space_group_name_H-M   'P 1'
#
loop_
_entity.id
_entity.type
_entity.pdbx_description
1 polymer ?
#
loop_
_entity_poly.entity_id
_entity_poly.type
_entity_poly.pdbx_seq_one_letter_code
_entity_poly.pdbx_strand_id
1 'polypeptide(L)'
;MRTTLANGVPVLVLHRPGATATTVTLWLLTGSRYEQESVAGGTHLLEHILMQAPLADGSGRPIDLLEGLGGEGNAITSRDHLVLYGRVPSPEARTALAVLARALAEPGLTEEVLESERKVVQEELRLAAGDPFDVVHDVFYDVAFGEHPLGRPVGGTAESVGRVTLEDLHGFHARWVRGASAGVIVCGDLSPEAVLEVLESGPVSALPSGGVPREDGGPSVGGGRRHLPLNNESAGVVLGGPAVPYGHRLLPAWQVLMDLIGGASSALLFEEIRNRRGLAYDMWAFTNAYRDTGVWRAFVATAPEHVEEVVETATTLLNRRAEDGWTAGEVELATRRAAGLLQLETEQSLEEALLYGRYGLIPGHPSWTLAGHIEAIRAVTAEDVLESLRTALKPLVITVAGID
;
A
#
# COMPACT_ATOMS: atom_id res chain seq x y z
N MET A 1 -1.92 -12.66 -20.26
CA MET A 1 -2.52 -11.73 -21.27
C MET A 1 -2.57 -10.33 -20.69
N ARG A 2 -2.30 -9.33 -21.50
CA ARG A 2 -2.55 -7.91 -21.19
C ARG A 2 -3.42 -7.30 -22.26
N THR A 3 -4.46 -6.58 -21.88
CA THR A 3 -5.39 -5.92 -22.80
C THR A 3 -6.04 -4.72 -22.12
N THR A 4 -6.87 -4.01 -22.85
CA THR A 4 -7.65 -2.87 -22.35
C THR A 4 -9.07 -3.00 -22.91
N LEU A 5 -10.09 -2.87 -22.06
CA LEU A 5 -11.49 -2.85 -22.49
C LEU A 5 -11.79 -1.59 -23.33
N ALA A 6 -12.88 -1.61 -24.08
CA ALA A 6 -13.27 -0.50 -24.95
C ALA A 6 -13.43 0.85 -24.21
N ASN A 7 -13.79 0.82 -22.93
CA ASN A 7 -13.92 2.01 -22.08
C ASN A 7 -12.59 2.46 -21.42
N GLY A 8 -11.47 1.75 -21.66
CA GLY A 8 -10.15 2.11 -21.16
C GLY A 8 -9.69 1.36 -19.90
N VAL A 9 -10.48 0.43 -19.36
CA VAL A 9 -10.06 -0.40 -18.20
C VAL A 9 -8.92 -1.34 -18.60
N PRO A 10 -7.70 -1.22 -18.02
CA PRO A 10 -6.63 -2.18 -18.23
C PRO A 10 -6.96 -3.51 -17.54
N VAL A 11 -6.69 -4.61 -18.22
CA VAL A 11 -6.91 -5.98 -17.75
C VAL A 11 -5.62 -6.78 -17.89
N LEU A 12 -5.17 -7.36 -16.79
CA LEU A 12 -4.04 -8.28 -16.74
C LEU A 12 -4.50 -9.65 -16.27
N VAL A 13 -4.21 -10.69 -17.02
CA VAL A 13 -4.46 -12.09 -16.63
C VAL A 13 -3.14 -12.84 -16.57
N LEU A 14 -2.77 -13.26 -15.39
CA LEU A 14 -1.65 -14.14 -15.08
C LEU A 14 -2.19 -15.58 -15.01
N HIS A 15 -2.54 -16.12 -16.20
CA HIS A 15 -3.16 -17.43 -16.31
C HIS A 15 -2.19 -18.55 -15.92
N ARG A 16 -2.61 -19.38 -14.97
CA ARG A 16 -1.86 -20.53 -14.44
C ARG A 16 -2.73 -21.77 -14.46
N PRO A 17 -2.80 -22.50 -15.59
CA PRO A 17 -3.61 -23.70 -15.71
C PRO A 17 -3.27 -24.73 -14.61
N GLY A 18 -4.29 -25.24 -13.94
CA GLY A 18 -4.15 -26.19 -12.84
C GLY A 18 -3.90 -25.57 -11.47
N ALA A 19 -3.85 -24.25 -11.35
CA ALA A 19 -3.82 -23.60 -10.03
C ALA A 19 -5.10 -23.91 -9.25
N THR A 20 -4.98 -24.32 -7.99
CA THR A 20 -6.12 -24.70 -7.15
C THR A 20 -6.90 -23.49 -6.61
N ALA A 21 -6.24 -22.34 -6.53
CA ALA A 21 -6.84 -21.08 -6.12
C ALA A 21 -6.58 -19.99 -7.15
N THR A 22 -7.53 -19.08 -7.30
CA THR A 22 -7.42 -17.91 -8.17
C THR A 22 -7.73 -16.65 -7.36
N THR A 23 -6.86 -15.67 -7.50
CA THR A 23 -7.06 -14.30 -6.98
C THR A 23 -7.57 -13.39 -8.09
N VAL A 24 -8.61 -12.64 -7.74
CA VAL A 24 -9.18 -11.57 -8.56
C VAL A 24 -9.01 -10.26 -7.82
N THR A 25 -8.50 -9.24 -8.48
CA THR A 25 -8.38 -7.89 -7.90
C THR A 25 -8.98 -6.85 -8.83
N LEU A 26 -9.77 -5.94 -8.24
CA LEU A 26 -10.28 -4.74 -8.90
C LEU A 26 -9.66 -3.52 -8.25
N TRP A 27 -9.00 -2.72 -9.05
CA TRP A 27 -8.23 -1.56 -8.64
C TRP A 27 -8.98 -0.27 -8.95
N LEU A 28 -8.97 0.65 -8.00
CA LEU A 28 -9.16 2.07 -8.27
C LEU A 28 -7.81 2.75 -8.09
N LEU A 29 -7.37 3.44 -9.14
CA LEU A 29 -6.11 4.19 -9.14
C LEU A 29 -6.33 5.57 -8.47
N THR A 30 -7.01 5.55 -7.34
CA THR A 30 -7.28 6.67 -6.44
C THR A 30 -7.27 6.17 -5.00
N GLY A 31 -6.86 7.01 -4.07
CA GLY A 31 -6.79 6.70 -2.64
C GLY A 31 -7.01 7.96 -1.82
N SER A 32 -6.67 7.91 -0.53
CA SER A 32 -6.96 8.98 0.42
C SER A 32 -6.33 10.34 0.07
N ARG A 33 -5.24 10.37 -0.70
CA ARG A 33 -4.61 11.63 -1.12
C ARG A 33 -5.46 12.48 -2.08
N TYR A 34 -6.49 11.90 -2.69
CA TYR A 34 -7.37 12.57 -3.66
C TYR A 34 -8.66 13.08 -3.02
N GLU A 35 -8.82 12.92 -1.72
CA GLU A 35 -9.95 13.42 -0.95
C GLU A 35 -9.83 14.92 -0.69
N GLN A 36 -10.97 15.58 -0.56
CA GLN A 36 -11.00 16.91 0.04
C GLN A 36 -10.77 16.77 1.56
N GLU A 37 -10.08 17.75 2.16
CA GLU A 37 -9.75 17.72 3.58
C GLU A 37 -10.98 17.59 4.48
N SER A 38 -12.08 18.23 4.12
CA SER A 38 -13.35 18.21 4.89
C SER A 38 -13.96 16.82 5.03
N VAL A 39 -13.62 15.89 4.11
CA VAL A 39 -14.18 14.52 4.04
C VAL A 39 -13.05 13.47 4.01
N ALA A 40 -11.91 13.80 4.62
CA ALA A 40 -10.79 12.86 4.76
C ALA A 40 -11.23 11.59 5.48
N GLY A 41 -10.81 10.42 4.96
CA GLY A 41 -11.27 9.09 5.38
C GLY A 41 -12.47 8.57 4.59
N GLY A 42 -13.02 9.37 3.66
CA GLY A 42 -14.14 8.96 2.81
C GLY A 42 -13.80 7.79 1.89
N THR A 43 -12.54 7.66 1.42
CA THR A 43 -12.11 6.51 0.62
C THR A 43 -12.06 5.22 1.45
N HIS A 44 -11.62 5.30 2.70
CA HIS A 44 -11.63 4.16 3.62
C HIS A 44 -13.07 3.75 3.96
N LEU A 45 -13.94 4.71 4.24
CA LEU A 45 -15.37 4.45 4.46
C LEU A 45 -16.03 3.84 3.21
N LEU A 46 -15.67 4.31 2.01
CA LEU A 46 -16.14 3.71 0.74
C LEU A 46 -15.64 2.27 0.60
N GLU A 47 -14.40 1.97 0.96
CA GLU A 47 -13.85 0.61 0.98
C GLU A 47 -14.74 -0.34 1.77
N HIS A 48 -15.06 0.01 3.03
CA HIS A 48 -15.97 -0.76 3.87
C HIS A 48 -17.31 -1.01 3.15
N ILE A 49 -17.90 0.04 2.63
CA ILE A 49 -19.22 -0.04 1.98
C ILE A 49 -19.15 -0.95 0.73
N LEU A 50 -18.09 -0.86 -0.08
CA LEU A 50 -17.95 -1.70 -1.28
C LEU A 50 -17.92 -3.20 -0.99
N MET A 51 -17.48 -3.62 0.21
CA MET A 51 -17.43 -5.02 0.61
C MET A 51 -18.59 -5.43 1.52
N GLN A 52 -19.14 -4.51 2.30
CA GLN A 52 -20.15 -4.79 3.33
C GLN A 52 -21.59 -4.40 2.93
N ALA A 53 -21.77 -3.52 1.92
CA ALA A 53 -23.10 -3.21 1.43
C ALA A 53 -23.66 -4.36 0.59
N PRO A 54 -24.95 -4.70 0.72
CA PRO A 54 -25.61 -5.58 -0.23
C PRO A 54 -25.48 -5.02 -1.66
N LEU A 55 -25.22 -5.88 -2.64
CA LEU A 55 -25.23 -5.49 -4.04
C LEU A 55 -26.60 -4.91 -4.44
N ALA A 56 -26.62 -4.00 -5.41
CA ALA A 56 -27.81 -3.27 -5.82
C ALA A 56 -29.03 -4.17 -6.19
N ASP A 57 -28.78 -5.41 -6.63
CA ASP A 57 -29.85 -6.39 -6.94
C ASP A 57 -30.33 -7.18 -5.72
N GLY A 58 -29.79 -6.93 -4.54
CA GLY A 58 -30.17 -7.62 -3.31
C GLY A 58 -29.60 -9.03 -3.16
N SER A 59 -28.63 -9.45 -3.98
CA SER A 59 -28.03 -10.81 -3.93
C SER A 59 -27.16 -11.06 -2.70
N GLY A 60 -26.86 -10.04 -1.88
CA GLY A 60 -26.08 -10.16 -0.66
C GLY A 60 -24.86 -9.26 -0.63
N ARG A 61 -24.12 -9.29 0.49
CA ARG A 61 -22.87 -8.54 0.63
C ARG A 61 -21.73 -9.24 -0.15
N PRO A 62 -20.87 -8.50 -0.83
CA PRO A 62 -19.72 -9.07 -1.56
C PRO A 62 -18.87 -10.01 -0.72
N ILE A 63 -18.60 -9.65 0.55
CA ILE A 63 -17.81 -10.48 1.45
C ILE A 63 -18.49 -11.82 1.73
N ASP A 64 -19.80 -11.85 2.01
CA ASP A 64 -20.54 -13.08 2.28
C ASP A 64 -20.62 -13.96 1.04
N LEU A 65 -20.77 -13.34 -0.15
CA LEU A 65 -20.81 -14.07 -1.41
C LEU A 65 -19.47 -14.74 -1.70
N LEU A 66 -18.33 -14.07 -1.45
CA LEU A 66 -16.99 -14.65 -1.64
C LEU A 66 -16.72 -15.78 -0.63
N GLU A 67 -17.09 -15.59 0.64
CA GLU A 67 -17.01 -16.66 1.65
C GLU A 67 -17.88 -17.86 1.28
N GLY A 68 -19.10 -17.61 0.76
CA GLY A 68 -20.00 -18.66 0.27
C GLY A 68 -19.43 -19.49 -0.89
N LEU A 69 -18.47 -18.96 -1.65
CA LEU A 69 -17.71 -19.69 -2.67
C LEU A 69 -16.56 -20.52 -2.08
N GLY A 70 -16.40 -20.54 -0.75
CA GLY A 70 -15.28 -21.20 -0.08
C GLY A 70 -13.97 -20.41 -0.15
N GLY A 71 -14.06 -19.12 -0.37
CA GLY A 71 -12.93 -18.21 -0.48
C GLY A 71 -12.86 -17.18 0.65
N GLU A 72 -12.05 -16.17 0.41
CA GLU A 72 -11.89 -14.99 1.25
C GLU A 72 -11.95 -13.75 0.37
N GLY A 73 -12.39 -12.64 0.94
CA GLY A 73 -12.39 -11.36 0.25
C GLY A 73 -12.17 -10.21 1.22
N ASN A 74 -11.55 -9.17 0.74
CA ASN A 74 -11.36 -7.92 1.49
C ASN A 74 -11.05 -6.78 0.52
N ALA A 75 -10.81 -5.60 1.08
CA ALA A 75 -10.30 -4.46 0.33
C ALA A 75 -9.15 -3.79 1.08
N ILE A 76 -8.42 -2.95 0.40
CA ILE A 76 -7.27 -2.23 0.94
C ILE A 76 -7.30 -0.80 0.43
N THR A 77 -7.38 0.17 1.34
CA THR A 77 -7.21 1.59 1.02
C THR A 77 -5.79 2.03 1.30
N SER A 78 -5.21 2.69 0.32
CA SER A 78 -3.90 3.32 0.41
C SER A 78 -4.02 4.81 0.06
N ARG A 79 -2.90 5.53 0.12
CA ARG A 79 -2.85 6.93 -0.31
C ARG A 79 -3.08 7.10 -1.81
N ASP A 80 -2.60 6.17 -2.64
CA ASP A 80 -2.67 6.26 -4.11
C ASP A 80 -3.70 5.33 -4.77
N HIS A 81 -4.24 4.36 -4.05
CA HIS A 81 -5.14 3.35 -4.62
C HIS A 81 -6.07 2.76 -3.57
N LEU A 82 -7.17 2.22 -4.08
CA LEU A 82 -8.05 1.29 -3.39
C LEU A 82 -8.11 0.01 -4.21
N VAL A 83 -8.06 -1.15 -3.59
CA VAL A 83 -8.17 -2.45 -4.25
C VAL A 83 -9.16 -3.34 -3.53
N LEU A 84 -10.13 -3.88 -4.27
CA LEU A 84 -10.99 -4.98 -3.84
C LEU A 84 -10.35 -6.27 -4.30
N TYR A 85 -10.33 -7.30 -3.45
CA TYR A 85 -9.83 -8.60 -3.86
C TYR A 85 -10.69 -9.75 -3.33
N GLY A 86 -10.66 -10.84 -4.07
CA GLY A 86 -11.19 -12.12 -3.65
C GLY A 86 -10.24 -13.23 -4.06
N ARG A 87 -9.99 -14.16 -3.15
CA ARG A 87 -9.21 -15.37 -3.40
C ARG A 87 -10.11 -16.57 -3.14
N VAL A 88 -10.36 -17.33 -4.19
CA VAL A 88 -11.34 -18.43 -4.16
C VAL A 88 -10.75 -19.70 -4.78
N PRO A 89 -11.33 -20.89 -4.55
CA PRO A 89 -11.07 -22.07 -5.37
C PRO A 89 -11.23 -21.73 -6.86
N SER A 90 -10.32 -22.18 -7.72
CA SER A 90 -10.29 -21.76 -9.13
C SER A 90 -11.59 -22.00 -9.91
N PRO A 91 -12.39 -23.05 -9.66
CA PRO A 91 -13.69 -23.20 -10.32
C PRO A 91 -14.67 -22.06 -10.03
N GLU A 92 -14.53 -21.36 -8.91
CA GLU A 92 -15.40 -20.28 -8.49
C GLU A 92 -14.91 -18.88 -8.93
N ALA A 93 -13.73 -18.80 -9.57
CA ALA A 93 -13.08 -17.54 -9.91
C ALA A 93 -13.93 -16.65 -10.83
N ARG A 94 -14.70 -17.25 -11.73
CA ARG A 94 -15.63 -16.54 -12.63
C ARG A 94 -16.71 -15.80 -11.83
N THR A 95 -17.30 -16.48 -10.86
CA THR A 95 -18.33 -15.90 -9.97
C THR A 95 -17.73 -14.82 -9.09
N ALA A 96 -16.55 -15.04 -8.51
CA ALA A 96 -15.84 -14.05 -7.69
C ALA A 96 -15.53 -12.77 -8.47
N LEU A 97 -15.07 -12.89 -9.73
CA LEU A 97 -14.85 -11.75 -10.61
C LEU A 97 -16.15 -10.95 -10.85
N ALA A 98 -17.26 -11.64 -11.10
CA ALA A 98 -18.55 -10.98 -11.31
C ALA A 98 -19.05 -10.26 -10.04
N VAL A 99 -18.88 -10.86 -8.86
CA VAL A 99 -19.24 -10.24 -7.56
C VAL A 99 -18.45 -8.95 -7.35
N LEU A 100 -17.12 -9.00 -7.47
CA LEU A 100 -16.28 -7.82 -7.25
C LEU A 100 -16.50 -6.75 -8.32
N ALA A 101 -16.72 -7.14 -9.57
CA ALA A 101 -17.04 -6.21 -10.66
C ALA A 101 -18.32 -5.40 -10.36
N ARG A 102 -19.33 -6.05 -9.79
CA ARG A 102 -20.56 -5.40 -9.37
C ARG A 102 -20.37 -4.55 -8.13
N ALA A 103 -19.64 -5.05 -7.12
CA ALA A 103 -19.31 -4.28 -5.92
C ALA A 103 -18.64 -2.94 -6.28
N LEU A 104 -17.69 -2.96 -7.22
CA LEU A 104 -17.00 -1.76 -7.66
C LEU A 104 -17.88 -0.82 -8.47
N ALA A 105 -18.63 -1.35 -9.44
CA ALA A 105 -19.34 -0.53 -10.44
C ALA A 105 -20.73 -0.09 -9.97
N GLU A 106 -21.41 -0.89 -9.16
CA GLU A 106 -22.81 -0.71 -8.73
C GLU A 106 -22.95 -0.91 -7.21
N PRO A 107 -22.23 -0.12 -6.39
CA PRO A 107 -22.28 -0.30 -4.93
C PRO A 107 -23.67 0.04 -4.37
N GLY A 108 -24.09 -0.72 -3.36
CA GLY A 108 -25.31 -0.46 -2.61
C GLY A 108 -25.17 0.69 -1.61
N LEU A 109 -24.85 1.88 -2.11
CA LEU A 109 -24.67 3.09 -1.30
C LEU A 109 -26.04 3.56 -0.77
N THR A 110 -26.29 3.40 0.53
CA THR A 110 -27.49 3.88 1.23
C THR A 110 -27.10 4.56 2.53
N GLU A 111 -27.99 5.43 3.04
CA GLU A 111 -27.77 6.12 4.33
C GLU A 111 -27.63 5.12 5.49
N GLU A 112 -28.41 4.03 5.46
CA GLU A 112 -28.36 2.99 6.50
C GLU A 112 -27.00 2.30 6.55
N VAL A 113 -26.44 1.94 5.38
CA VAL A 113 -25.13 1.31 5.28
C VAL A 113 -24.04 2.31 5.67
N LEU A 114 -24.13 3.56 5.20
CA LEU A 114 -23.18 4.63 5.57
C LEU A 114 -23.11 4.80 7.09
N GLU A 115 -24.25 4.91 7.77
CA GLU A 115 -24.28 5.09 9.22
C GLU A 115 -23.80 3.85 9.99
N SER A 116 -24.03 2.64 9.45
CA SER A 116 -23.47 1.41 10.03
C SER A 116 -21.94 1.38 9.94
N GLU A 117 -21.39 1.57 8.74
CA GLU A 117 -19.95 1.48 8.51
C GLU A 117 -19.19 2.67 9.13
N ARG A 118 -19.80 3.86 9.20
CA ARG A 118 -19.24 5.00 9.93
C ARG A 118 -18.89 4.65 11.38
N LYS A 119 -19.79 3.93 12.07
CA LYS A 119 -19.55 3.52 13.47
C LYS A 119 -18.38 2.55 13.58
N VAL A 120 -18.27 1.62 12.64
CA VAL A 120 -17.15 0.67 12.58
C VAL A 120 -15.83 1.42 12.38
N VAL A 121 -15.75 2.27 11.35
CA VAL A 121 -14.55 3.07 11.06
C VAL A 121 -14.17 3.99 12.23
N GLN A 122 -15.14 4.64 12.88
CA GLN A 122 -14.87 5.47 14.06
C GLN A 122 -14.29 4.66 15.22
N GLU A 123 -14.74 3.42 15.43
CA GLU A 123 -14.18 2.55 16.47
C GLU A 123 -12.76 2.07 16.11
N GLU A 124 -12.50 1.75 14.86
CA GLU A 124 -11.15 1.43 14.38
C GLU A 124 -10.18 2.61 14.60
N LEU A 125 -10.59 3.83 14.22
CA LEU A 125 -9.80 5.03 14.46
C LEU A 125 -9.53 5.28 15.96
N ARG A 126 -10.52 4.99 16.82
CA ARG A 126 -10.36 5.11 18.27
C ARG A 126 -9.34 4.11 18.82
N LEU A 127 -9.32 2.88 18.29
CA LEU A 127 -8.35 1.85 18.67
C LEU A 127 -6.94 2.22 18.18
N ALA A 128 -6.82 2.63 16.91
CA ALA A 128 -5.54 3.03 16.30
C ALA A 128 -4.92 4.25 17.01
N ALA A 129 -5.74 5.19 17.50
CA ALA A 129 -5.25 6.35 18.25
C ALA A 129 -4.57 5.99 19.60
N GLY A 130 -4.77 4.78 20.12
CA GLY A 130 -4.12 4.26 21.32
C GLY A 130 -2.87 3.41 21.04
N ASP A 131 -2.57 3.11 19.79
CA ASP A 131 -1.44 2.26 19.40
C ASP A 131 -0.22 3.11 18.98
N PRO A 132 0.93 3.01 19.69
CA PRO A 132 2.14 3.73 19.29
C PRO A 132 2.62 3.42 17.87
N PHE A 133 2.35 2.23 17.36
CA PHE A 133 2.70 1.84 16.01
C PHE A 133 1.91 2.65 14.98
N ASP A 134 0.58 2.70 15.09
CA ASP A 134 -0.27 3.43 14.14
C ASP A 134 0.00 4.94 14.23
N VAL A 135 0.02 5.45 15.45
CA VAL A 135 0.21 6.88 15.71
C VAL A 135 1.55 7.40 15.19
N VAL A 136 2.66 6.68 15.43
CA VAL A 136 3.99 7.15 15.01
C VAL A 136 4.12 7.24 13.49
N HIS A 137 3.41 6.38 12.77
CA HIS A 137 3.38 6.40 11.31
C HIS A 137 2.57 7.57 10.76
N ASP A 138 1.42 7.87 11.34
CA ASP A 138 0.64 9.03 10.92
C ASP A 138 1.38 10.35 11.22
N VAL A 139 2.01 10.46 12.38
CA VAL A 139 2.88 11.60 12.72
C VAL A 139 4.06 11.73 11.74
N PHE A 140 4.63 10.60 11.28
CA PHE A 140 5.68 10.62 10.27
C PHE A 140 5.20 11.24 8.96
N TYR A 141 4.04 10.85 8.46
CA TYR A 141 3.50 11.39 7.23
C TYR A 141 3.14 12.87 7.37
N ASP A 142 2.61 13.29 8.50
CA ASP A 142 2.31 14.68 8.78
C ASP A 142 3.60 15.56 8.79
N VAL A 143 4.69 15.09 9.42
CA VAL A 143 5.99 15.79 9.37
C VAL A 143 6.58 15.77 7.96
N ALA A 144 6.47 14.64 7.24
CA ALA A 144 7.06 14.47 5.93
C ALA A 144 6.37 15.33 4.85
N PHE A 145 5.05 15.48 4.91
CA PHE A 145 4.27 16.10 3.85
C PHE A 145 3.45 17.34 4.28
N GLY A 146 3.36 17.63 5.60
CA GLY A 146 2.64 18.80 6.12
C GLY A 146 1.19 18.84 5.62
N GLU A 147 0.79 19.99 5.07
CA GLU A 147 -0.58 20.22 4.57
C GLU A 147 -0.91 19.46 3.27
N HIS A 148 0.10 18.88 2.62
CA HIS A 148 -0.16 18.07 1.42
C HIS A 148 -1.01 16.84 1.76
N PRO A 149 -1.99 16.43 0.92
CA PRO A 149 -2.87 15.30 1.20
C PRO A 149 -2.19 13.98 1.58
N LEU A 150 -0.96 13.74 1.12
CA LEU A 150 -0.16 12.57 1.56
C LEU A 150 0.19 12.61 3.05
N GLY A 151 0.15 13.78 3.71
CA GLY A 151 0.40 13.92 5.15
C GLY A 151 -0.76 13.41 6.02
N ARG A 152 -1.96 13.35 5.47
CA ARG A 152 -3.16 12.96 6.21
C ARG A 152 -3.21 11.45 6.49
N PRO A 153 -3.78 11.04 7.63
CA PRO A 153 -4.11 9.64 7.88
C PRO A 153 -5.02 9.07 6.79
N VAL A 154 -4.78 7.81 6.39
CA VAL A 154 -5.59 7.15 5.36
C VAL A 154 -7.05 7.01 5.79
N GLY A 155 -7.27 6.64 7.06
CA GLY A 155 -8.62 6.53 7.64
C GLY A 155 -9.28 7.88 7.98
N GLY A 156 -8.57 8.99 7.81
CA GLY A 156 -9.04 10.30 8.26
C GLY A 156 -9.02 10.46 9.78
N THR A 157 -9.95 11.24 10.30
CA THR A 157 -10.18 11.44 11.74
C THR A 157 -11.64 11.13 12.07
N ALA A 158 -11.96 10.85 13.34
CA ALA A 158 -13.35 10.64 13.77
C ALA A 158 -14.26 11.81 13.39
N GLU A 159 -13.72 13.05 13.42
CA GLU A 159 -14.41 14.27 13.02
C GLU A 159 -14.65 14.33 11.51
N SER A 160 -13.62 14.09 10.68
CA SER A 160 -13.77 14.15 9.22
C SER A 160 -14.67 13.04 8.69
N VAL A 161 -14.52 11.81 9.20
CA VAL A 161 -15.40 10.66 8.87
C VAL A 161 -16.84 10.93 9.32
N GLY A 162 -17.02 11.61 10.47
CA GLY A 162 -18.35 12.04 10.93
C GLY A 162 -19.07 13.01 10.00
N ARG A 163 -18.34 13.77 9.17
CA ARG A 163 -18.89 14.74 8.21
C ARG A 163 -19.17 14.16 6.82
N VAL A 164 -18.61 12.99 6.47
CA VAL A 164 -18.81 12.37 5.15
C VAL A 164 -20.31 12.10 4.94
N THR A 165 -20.86 12.60 3.86
CA THR A 165 -22.26 12.39 3.48
C THR A 165 -22.37 11.32 2.38
N LEU A 166 -23.58 10.80 2.18
CA LEU A 166 -23.88 9.89 1.08
C LEU A 166 -23.61 10.58 -0.29
N GLU A 167 -23.87 11.89 -0.38
CA GLU A 167 -23.61 12.69 -1.58
C GLU A 167 -22.09 12.77 -1.87
N ASP A 168 -21.26 12.93 -0.84
CA ASP A 168 -19.81 12.93 -0.99
C ASP A 168 -19.30 11.58 -1.55
N LEU A 169 -19.82 10.46 -1.02
CA LEU A 169 -19.45 9.12 -1.49
C LEU A 169 -19.90 8.85 -2.93
N HIS A 170 -21.14 9.25 -3.27
CA HIS A 170 -21.63 9.17 -4.65
C HIS A 170 -20.79 10.05 -5.59
N GLY A 171 -20.45 11.26 -5.17
CA GLY A 171 -19.61 12.19 -5.93
C GLY A 171 -18.20 11.63 -6.15
N PHE A 172 -17.59 11.06 -5.11
CA PHE A 172 -16.28 10.44 -5.20
C PHE A 172 -16.32 9.21 -6.12
N HIS A 173 -17.30 8.32 -5.93
CA HIS A 173 -17.47 7.12 -6.76
C HIS A 173 -17.66 7.51 -8.25
N ALA A 174 -18.61 8.39 -8.54
CA ALA A 174 -18.87 8.84 -9.93
C ALA A 174 -17.67 9.53 -10.59
N ARG A 175 -16.85 10.22 -9.80
CA ARG A 175 -15.63 10.87 -10.30
C ARG A 175 -14.54 9.87 -10.64
N TRP A 176 -14.29 8.88 -9.78
CA TRP A 176 -13.11 8.04 -9.82
C TRP A 176 -13.34 6.65 -10.41
N VAL A 177 -14.54 6.08 -10.31
CA VAL A 177 -14.86 4.78 -10.89
C VAL A 177 -15.15 4.93 -12.38
N ARG A 178 -14.06 4.97 -13.16
CA ARG A 178 -14.04 5.21 -14.61
C ARG A 178 -13.01 4.31 -15.27
N GLY A 179 -13.14 4.08 -16.57
CA GLY A 179 -12.32 3.17 -17.34
C GLY A 179 -10.82 3.24 -17.05
N ALA A 180 -10.16 4.34 -17.40
CA ALA A 180 -8.71 4.44 -17.20
C ALA A 180 -8.27 4.75 -15.73
N SER A 181 -9.21 4.92 -14.80
CA SER A 181 -8.94 5.03 -13.36
C SER A 181 -9.22 3.73 -12.61
N ALA A 182 -9.76 2.71 -13.28
CA ALA A 182 -9.94 1.37 -12.77
C ALA A 182 -8.90 0.41 -13.37
N GLY A 183 -8.81 -0.82 -12.87
CA GLY A 183 -7.98 -1.88 -13.42
C GLY A 183 -8.39 -3.23 -12.88
N VAL A 184 -8.12 -4.29 -13.63
CA VAL A 184 -8.42 -5.67 -13.23
C VAL A 184 -7.18 -6.53 -13.36
N ILE A 185 -6.85 -7.28 -12.31
CA ILE A 185 -5.79 -8.29 -12.35
C ILE A 185 -6.35 -9.61 -11.85
N VAL A 186 -6.14 -10.67 -12.64
CA VAL A 186 -6.52 -12.04 -12.27
C VAL A 186 -5.26 -12.90 -12.29
N CYS A 187 -5.03 -13.63 -11.20
CA CYS A 187 -3.89 -14.52 -11.03
C CYS A 187 -4.36 -15.91 -10.61
N GLY A 188 -4.24 -16.91 -11.48
CA GLY A 188 -4.67 -18.29 -11.23
C GLY A 188 -5.24 -18.99 -12.45
N ASP A 189 -6.11 -19.97 -12.24
CA ASP A 189 -6.70 -20.77 -13.30
C ASP A 189 -8.08 -20.25 -13.73
N LEU A 190 -8.09 -19.03 -14.29
CA LEU A 190 -9.22 -18.48 -15.04
C LEU A 190 -8.70 -17.99 -16.38
N SER A 191 -9.23 -18.55 -17.49
CA SER A 191 -8.71 -18.23 -18.81
C SER A 191 -8.94 -16.77 -19.20
N PRO A 192 -8.07 -16.19 -20.03
CA PRO A 192 -8.22 -14.82 -20.51
C PRO A 192 -9.59 -14.56 -21.16
N GLU A 193 -10.09 -15.52 -21.93
CA GLU A 193 -11.38 -15.44 -22.62
C GLU A 193 -12.53 -15.37 -21.62
N ALA A 194 -12.48 -16.20 -20.55
CA ALA A 194 -13.50 -16.19 -19.50
C ALA A 194 -13.48 -14.88 -18.69
N VAL A 195 -12.28 -14.32 -18.44
CA VAL A 195 -12.17 -13.00 -17.80
C VAL A 195 -12.81 -11.90 -18.66
N LEU A 196 -12.49 -11.87 -19.95
CA LEU A 196 -13.06 -10.87 -20.87
C LEU A 196 -14.57 -11.02 -20.99
N GLU A 197 -15.09 -12.23 -21.12
CA GLU A 197 -16.53 -12.48 -21.19
C GLU A 197 -17.28 -11.92 -19.97
N VAL A 198 -16.75 -12.13 -18.74
CA VAL A 198 -17.35 -11.57 -17.52
C VAL A 198 -17.31 -10.05 -17.53
N LEU A 199 -16.17 -9.45 -17.88
CA LEU A 199 -16.00 -8.01 -17.83
C LEU A 199 -16.78 -7.28 -18.93
N GLU A 200 -16.83 -7.82 -20.14
CA GLU A 200 -17.52 -7.22 -21.28
C GLU A 200 -19.05 -7.34 -21.17
N SER A 201 -19.55 -8.41 -20.56
CA SER A 201 -20.99 -8.60 -20.31
C SER A 201 -21.46 -7.99 -18.98
N GLY A 202 -20.53 -7.59 -18.11
CA GLY A 202 -20.79 -7.06 -16.79
C GLY A 202 -20.75 -5.53 -16.69
N PRO A 203 -21.02 -4.97 -15.50
CA PRO A 203 -21.15 -3.52 -15.30
C PRO A 203 -19.82 -2.77 -15.47
N VAL A 204 -18.67 -3.42 -15.37
CA VAL A 204 -17.35 -2.80 -15.60
C VAL A 204 -17.24 -2.28 -17.05
N SER A 205 -17.85 -2.94 -18.03
CA SER A 205 -17.86 -2.47 -19.42
C SER A 205 -18.66 -1.17 -19.62
N ALA A 206 -19.62 -0.92 -18.74
CA ALA A 206 -20.48 0.26 -18.78
C ALA A 206 -19.88 1.48 -18.04
N LEU A 207 -18.75 1.32 -17.36
CA LEU A 207 -18.08 2.44 -16.71
C LEU A 207 -17.75 3.55 -17.73
N PRO A 208 -17.90 4.84 -17.34
CA PRO A 208 -17.57 5.95 -18.20
C PRO A 208 -16.13 5.86 -18.71
N SER A 209 -15.92 6.11 -20.00
CA SER A 209 -14.60 6.09 -20.62
C SER A 209 -13.67 7.18 -20.07
N GLY A 210 -12.36 7.00 -20.25
CA GLY A 210 -11.33 7.92 -19.80
C GLY A 210 -10.97 7.75 -18.33
N GLY A 211 -10.04 8.58 -17.87
CA GLY A 211 -9.56 8.65 -16.50
C GLY A 211 -9.68 10.05 -15.93
N VAL A 212 -9.42 10.18 -14.64
CA VAL A 212 -9.30 11.48 -14.00
C VAL A 212 -7.89 12.01 -14.23
N PRO A 213 -7.74 13.23 -14.78
CA PRO A 213 -6.43 13.88 -14.89
C PRO A 213 -5.78 13.96 -13.51
N ARG A 214 -4.50 13.68 -13.45
CA ARG A 214 -3.69 13.74 -12.22
C ARG A 214 -2.62 14.79 -12.45
N GLU A 215 -2.39 15.59 -11.41
CA GLU A 215 -1.31 16.56 -11.45
C GLU A 215 0.04 15.84 -11.54
N ASP A 216 0.94 16.38 -12.35
CA ASP A 216 2.32 15.92 -12.43
C ASP A 216 3.16 16.66 -11.40
N GLY A 217 4.12 15.96 -10.81
CA GLY A 217 5.01 16.50 -9.79
C GLY A 217 4.52 16.19 -8.37
N GLY A 218 5.24 15.29 -7.70
CA GLY A 218 4.98 14.96 -6.30
C GLY A 218 5.49 16.03 -5.34
N PRO A 219 4.97 16.06 -4.11
CA PRO A 219 5.47 16.95 -3.08
C PRO A 219 6.91 16.60 -2.69
N SER A 220 7.65 17.61 -2.29
CA SER A 220 8.92 17.42 -1.59
C SER A 220 8.66 16.84 -0.20
N VAL A 221 9.51 15.91 0.21
CA VAL A 221 9.48 15.38 1.58
C VAL A 221 10.15 16.39 2.50
N GLY A 222 9.45 16.81 3.56
CA GLY A 222 9.98 17.66 4.61
C GLY A 222 10.90 16.88 5.55
N GLY A 223 11.49 17.59 6.51
CA GLY A 223 12.31 17.01 7.57
C GLY A 223 11.96 17.61 8.93
N GLY A 224 12.40 16.94 9.97
CA GLY A 224 12.20 17.42 11.34
C GLY A 224 12.02 16.29 12.34
N ARG A 225 11.87 16.69 13.59
CA ARG A 225 11.60 15.75 14.69
C ARG A 225 10.28 16.13 15.36
N ARG A 226 9.45 15.13 15.66
CA ARG A 226 8.23 15.30 16.45
C ARG A 226 8.07 14.15 17.43
N HIS A 227 7.74 14.48 18.66
CA HIS A 227 7.30 13.54 19.68
C HIS A 227 5.81 13.77 19.95
N LEU A 228 5.04 12.70 19.93
CA LEU A 228 3.65 12.68 20.38
C LEU A 228 3.56 11.90 21.68
N PRO A 229 3.26 12.57 22.81
CA PRO A 229 3.05 11.88 24.08
C PRO A 229 1.87 10.89 23.98
N LEU A 230 2.12 9.64 24.30
CA LEU A 230 1.12 8.58 24.34
C LEU A 230 1.34 7.75 25.59
N ASN A 231 0.29 7.59 26.41
CA ASN A 231 0.40 6.81 27.64
C ASN A 231 0.37 5.31 27.33
N ASN A 232 1.53 4.76 27.01
CA ASN A 232 1.73 3.36 26.66
C ASN A 232 3.08 2.88 27.26
N GLU A 233 3.16 1.61 27.65
CA GLU A 233 4.38 1.01 28.21
C GLU A 233 5.50 0.86 27.16
N SER A 234 5.18 0.94 25.88
CA SER A 234 6.13 0.92 24.78
C SER A 234 6.12 2.23 24.00
N ALA A 235 7.24 2.53 23.34
CA ALA A 235 7.38 3.64 22.43
C ALA A 235 7.63 3.14 20.99
N GLY A 236 6.98 3.78 20.03
CA GLY A 236 7.27 3.63 18.61
C GLY A 236 8.20 4.75 18.15
N VAL A 237 9.28 4.39 17.46
CA VAL A 237 10.22 5.34 16.83
C VAL A 237 10.22 5.08 15.32
N VAL A 238 10.05 6.13 14.52
CA VAL A 238 10.24 6.05 13.06
C VAL A 238 11.31 7.04 12.63
N LEU A 239 12.31 6.53 11.95
CA LEU A 239 13.27 7.30 11.18
C LEU A 239 12.95 7.14 9.71
N GLY A 240 13.03 8.19 8.92
CA GLY A 240 12.76 8.09 7.48
C GLY A 240 13.04 9.39 6.75
N GLY A 241 12.69 9.42 5.48
CA GLY A 241 12.93 10.57 4.64
C GLY A 241 12.49 10.32 3.20
N PRO A 242 12.98 11.11 2.23
CA PRO A 242 12.60 10.96 0.84
C PRO A 242 13.08 9.62 0.27
N ALA A 243 12.27 9.08 -0.63
CA ALA A 243 12.59 7.96 -1.50
C ALA A 243 12.11 8.27 -2.92
N VAL A 244 12.20 7.29 -3.81
CA VAL A 244 11.86 7.45 -5.22
C VAL A 244 10.42 6.98 -5.51
N PRO A 245 9.76 7.58 -6.52
CA PRO A 245 8.44 7.14 -6.97
C PRO A 245 8.47 5.78 -7.69
N TYR A 246 7.30 5.20 -7.91
CA TYR A 246 7.15 4.06 -8.80
C TYR A 246 7.73 4.37 -10.19
N GLY A 247 8.38 3.35 -10.81
CA GLY A 247 8.97 3.48 -12.13
C GLY A 247 10.35 4.15 -12.15
N HIS A 248 10.84 4.68 -11.04
CA HIS A 248 12.18 5.26 -10.99
C HIS A 248 13.26 4.17 -11.12
N ARG A 249 14.37 4.47 -11.85
CA ARG A 249 15.47 3.52 -12.12
C ARG A 249 16.10 2.91 -10.85
N LEU A 250 16.16 3.69 -9.77
CA LEU A 250 16.74 3.25 -8.49
C LEU A 250 15.76 2.53 -7.57
N LEU A 251 14.50 2.33 -7.93
CA LEU A 251 13.55 1.67 -7.05
C LEU A 251 14.01 0.26 -6.61
N PRO A 252 14.64 -0.57 -7.46
CA PRO A 252 15.26 -1.83 -7.02
C PRO A 252 16.40 -1.62 -6.00
N ALA A 253 17.19 -0.56 -6.13
CA ALA A 253 18.26 -0.24 -5.18
C ALA A 253 17.69 0.18 -3.81
N TRP A 254 16.53 0.84 -3.78
CA TRP A 254 15.83 1.15 -2.53
C TRP A 254 15.35 -0.11 -1.81
N GLN A 255 14.89 -1.12 -2.51
CA GLN A 255 14.52 -2.41 -1.90
C GLN A 255 15.75 -3.09 -1.26
N VAL A 256 16.89 -3.10 -1.97
CA VAL A 256 18.14 -3.63 -1.42
C VAL A 256 18.63 -2.79 -0.23
N LEU A 257 18.51 -1.47 -0.29
CA LEU A 257 18.86 -0.58 0.81
C LEU A 257 18.01 -0.86 2.06
N MET A 258 16.71 -1.06 1.92
CA MET A 258 15.85 -1.37 3.07
C MET A 258 16.21 -2.72 3.70
N ASP A 259 16.57 -3.71 2.88
CA ASP A 259 17.08 -4.99 3.34
C ASP A 259 18.38 -4.85 4.15
N LEU A 260 19.29 -3.98 3.70
CA LEU A 260 20.56 -3.67 4.40
C LEU A 260 20.34 -2.89 5.71
N ILE A 261 19.34 -2.02 5.76
CA ILE A 261 19.07 -1.17 6.93
C ILE A 261 18.34 -1.94 8.04
N GLY A 262 17.22 -2.60 7.72
CA GLY A 262 16.36 -3.20 8.74
C GLY A 262 15.48 -4.37 8.27
N GLY A 263 15.63 -4.84 7.03
CA GLY A 263 14.80 -5.90 6.45
C GLY A 263 15.18 -7.32 6.86
N ALA A 264 16.20 -7.51 7.69
CA ALA A 264 16.66 -8.83 8.12
C ALA A 264 17.32 -8.77 9.49
N SER A 265 17.41 -9.93 10.16
CA SER A 265 18.07 -10.05 11.48
C SER A 265 19.57 -9.72 11.47
N SER A 266 20.21 -9.78 10.30
CA SER A 266 21.59 -9.36 10.07
C SER A 266 21.74 -7.95 9.50
N ALA A 267 20.64 -7.21 9.35
CA ALA A 267 20.65 -5.85 8.86
C ALA A 267 21.29 -4.87 9.87
N LEU A 268 21.79 -3.75 9.36
CA LEU A 268 22.59 -2.76 10.10
C LEU A 268 21.96 -2.36 11.45
N LEU A 269 20.71 -1.90 11.44
CA LEU A 269 20.03 -1.42 12.62
C LEU A 269 19.62 -2.59 13.53
N PHE A 270 19.16 -3.70 12.95
CA PHE A 270 18.73 -4.86 13.69
C PHE A 270 19.89 -5.47 14.50
N GLU A 271 21.07 -5.61 13.88
CA GLU A 271 22.26 -6.16 14.54
C GLU A 271 22.72 -5.28 15.69
N GLU A 272 22.79 -3.97 15.51
CA GLU A 272 23.31 -3.09 16.58
C GLU A 272 22.27 -2.81 17.65
N ILE A 273 21.04 -2.43 17.29
CA ILE A 273 20.02 -1.97 18.23
C ILE A 273 19.41 -3.16 18.98
N ARG A 274 19.04 -4.23 18.27
CA ARG A 274 18.38 -5.39 18.88
C ARG A 274 19.36 -6.42 19.39
N ASN A 275 20.25 -6.94 18.50
CA ASN A 275 21.07 -8.10 18.86
C ASN A 275 22.20 -7.75 19.84
N ARG A 276 22.89 -6.62 19.64
CA ARG A 276 24.03 -6.25 20.49
C ARG A 276 23.65 -5.48 21.73
N ARG A 277 22.72 -4.51 21.61
CA ARG A 277 22.35 -3.63 22.71
C ARG A 277 21.08 -4.03 23.44
N GLY A 278 20.20 -4.81 22.80
CA GLY A 278 18.93 -5.22 23.41
C GLY A 278 17.92 -4.08 23.60
N LEU A 279 18.04 -2.99 22.82
CA LEU A 279 17.22 -1.80 22.98
C LEU A 279 15.83 -1.89 22.31
N ALA A 280 15.63 -2.87 21.42
CA ALA A 280 14.39 -3.04 20.68
C ALA A 280 13.94 -4.49 20.66
N TYR A 281 12.64 -4.72 20.64
CA TYR A 281 12.06 -6.05 20.47
C TYR A 281 11.51 -6.31 19.06
N ASP A 282 11.07 -5.26 18.37
CA ASP A 282 10.62 -5.33 16.98
C ASP A 282 11.15 -4.16 16.17
N MET A 283 11.52 -4.41 14.92
CA MET A 283 11.97 -3.38 14.00
C MET A 283 11.99 -3.89 12.55
N TRP A 284 11.76 -2.98 11.62
CA TRP A 284 11.79 -3.23 10.20
C TRP A 284 12.05 -1.94 9.41
N ALA A 285 12.44 -2.07 8.14
CA ALA A 285 12.59 -0.94 7.22
C ALA A 285 11.96 -1.26 5.87
N PHE A 286 11.30 -0.27 5.27
CA PHE A 286 10.69 -0.41 3.95
C PHE A 286 10.55 0.95 3.24
N THR A 287 10.31 0.87 1.94
CA THR A 287 10.02 2.02 1.07
C THR A 287 8.54 2.03 0.68
N ASN A 288 7.90 3.18 0.82
CA ASN A 288 6.60 3.44 0.21
C ASN A 288 6.84 4.33 -1.02
N ALA A 289 6.79 3.71 -2.18
CA ALA A 289 6.72 4.45 -3.43
C ALA A 289 5.28 4.88 -3.69
N TYR A 290 5.12 6.07 -4.20
CA TYR A 290 3.88 6.61 -4.74
C TYR A 290 4.06 6.87 -6.22
N ARG A 291 3.02 7.31 -6.89
CA ARG A 291 3.06 7.60 -8.32
C ARG A 291 4.13 8.66 -8.69
N ASP A 292 4.32 9.65 -7.84
CA ASP A 292 5.07 10.89 -8.10
C ASP A 292 6.08 11.27 -7.03
N THR A 293 6.16 10.52 -5.94
CA THR A 293 7.10 10.68 -4.83
C THR A 293 7.31 9.36 -4.11
N GLY A 294 8.11 9.35 -3.06
CA GLY A 294 8.28 8.20 -2.18
C GLY A 294 8.87 8.59 -0.84
N VAL A 295 8.68 7.72 0.15
CA VAL A 295 9.34 7.80 1.45
C VAL A 295 9.91 6.45 1.84
N TRP A 296 10.99 6.45 2.60
CA TRP A 296 11.46 5.28 3.31
C TRP A 296 11.25 5.45 4.80
N ARG A 297 11.09 4.35 5.51
CA ARG A 297 10.92 4.34 6.96
C ARG A 297 11.62 3.15 7.58
N ALA A 298 12.26 3.39 8.72
CA ALA A 298 12.67 2.35 9.65
C ALA A 298 11.88 2.55 10.94
N PHE A 299 11.12 1.55 11.35
CA PHE A 299 10.38 1.51 12.61
C PHE A 299 11.17 0.73 13.65
N VAL A 300 11.12 1.19 14.88
CA VAL A 300 11.70 0.53 16.04
C VAL A 300 10.71 0.59 17.21
N ALA A 301 10.32 -0.57 17.72
CA ALA A 301 9.57 -0.68 18.96
C ALA A 301 10.55 -0.85 20.14
N THR A 302 10.49 0.06 21.11
CA THR A 302 11.44 0.13 22.22
C THR A 302 10.76 0.54 23.53
N ALA A 303 11.48 0.42 24.65
CA ALA A 303 11.04 1.01 25.91
C ALA A 303 11.24 2.55 25.87
N PRO A 304 10.37 3.33 26.52
CA PRO A 304 10.48 4.80 26.50
C PRO A 304 11.87 5.33 26.89
N GLU A 305 12.50 4.75 27.89
CA GLU A 305 13.85 5.14 28.37
C GLU A 305 14.96 4.91 27.35
N HIS A 306 14.74 4.12 26.31
CA HIS A 306 15.72 3.81 25.26
C HIS A 306 15.55 4.62 23.97
N VAL A 307 14.50 5.44 23.87
CA VAL A 307 14.17 6.20 22.65
C VAL A 307 15.34 7.02 22.13
N GLU A 308 15.97 7.82 22.99
CA GLU A 308 17.08 8.69 22.58
C GLU A 308 18.30 7.88 22.14
N GLU A 309 18.65 6.81 22.85
CA GLU A 309 19.76 5.94 22.48
C GLU A 309 19.51 5.22 21.14
N VAL A 310 18.27 4.79 20.87
CA VAL A 310 17.86 4.20 19.59
C VAL A 310 18.03 5.23 18.45
N VAL A 311 17.51 6.45 18.63
CA VAL A 311 17.60 7.52 17.62
C VAL A 311 19.06 7.89 17.32
N GLU A 312 19.88 8.10 18.35
CA GLU A 312 21.29 8.45 18.21
C GLU A 312 22.08 7.32 17.52
N THR A 313 21.87 6.07 17.96
CA THR A 313 22.52 4.89 17.39
C THR A 313 22.15 4.75 15.90
N ALA A 314 20.87 4.77 15.57
CA ALA A 314 20.40 4.63 14.18
C ALA A 314 20.96 5.74 13.28
N THR A 315 20.88 7.00 13.73
CA THR A 315 21.35 8.15 12.97
C THR A 315 22.87 8.10 12.73
N THR A 316 23.62 7.73 13.76
CA THR A 316 25.09 7.59 13.68
C THR A 316 25.48 6.51 12.68
N LEU A 317 24.84 5.34 12.72
CA LEU A 317 25.11 4.22 11.84
C LEU A 317 24.78 4.55 10.38
N LEU A 318 23.64 5.17 10.14
CA LEU A 318 23.22 5.56 8.79
C LEU A 318 24.16 6.62 8.20
N ASN A 319 24.54 7.63 8.97
CA ASN A 319 25.51 8.65 8.52
C ASN A 319 26.87 8.05 8.21
N ARG A 320 27.36 7.15 9.07
CA ARG A 320 28.63 6.43 8.81
C ARG A 320 28.55 5.63 7.51
N ARG A 321 27.45 4.92 7.26
CA ARG A 321 27.27 4.18 6.01
C ARG A 321 27.14 5.10 4.78
N ALA A 322 26.62 6.31 4.94
CA ALA A 322 26.58 7.30 3.85
C ALA A 322 27.98 7.83 3.48
N GLU A 323 28.96 7.75 4.40
CA GLU A 323 30.35 8.06 4.17
C GLU A 323 31.11 6.84 3.61
N ASP A 324 31.05 5.71 4.29
CA ASP A 324 31.83 4.51 4.03
C ASP A 324 31.23 3.60 2.94
N GLY A 325 29.90 3.62 2.72
CA GLY A 325 29.14 2.71 1.87
C GLY A 325 29.03 1.30 2.44
N TRP A 326 28.69 0.35 1.56
CA TRP A 326 28.71 -1.08 1.79
C TRP A 326 29.71 -1.74 0.85
N THR A 327 30.30 -2.85 1.29
CA THR A 327 31.15 -3.67 0.44
C THR A 327 30.33 -4.37 -0.64
N ALA A 328 30.97 -4.74 -1.73
CA ALA A 328 30.32 -5.50 -2.82
C ALA A 328 29.68 -6.81 -2.30
N GLY A 329 30.33 -7.49 -1.35
CA GLY A 329 29.81 -8.73 -0.75
C GLY A 329 28.55 -8.52 0.11
N GLU A 330 28.47 -7.42 0.88
CA GLU A 330 27.26 -7.05 1.63
C GLU A 330 26.10 -6.79 0.66
N VAL A 331 26.34 -6.04 -0.42
CA VAL A 331 25.31 -5.72 -1.42
C VAL A 331 24.90 -6.99 -2.19
N GLU A 332 25.84 -7.86 -2.60
CA GLU A 332 25.51 -9.14 -3.25
C GLU A 332 24.61 -10.02 -2.37
N LEU A 333 24.90 -10.10 -1.06
CA LEU A 333 24.06 -10.86 -0.13
C LEU A 333 22.65 -10.24 -0.01
N ALA A 334 22.56 -8.92 0.08
CA ALA A 334 21.28 -8.21 0.18
C ALA A 334 20.44 -8.32 -1.10
N THR A 335 21.06 -8.20 -2.29
CA THR A 335 20.37 -8.39 -3.57
C THR A 335 19.83 -9.81 -3.73
N ARG A 336 20.62 -10.82 -3.32
CA ARG A 336 20.17 -12.22 -3.33
C ARG A 336 18.97 -12.42 -2.41
N ARG A 337 19.01 -11.84 -1.22
CA ARG A 337 17.94 -11.95 -0.22
C ARG A 337 16.68 -11.21 -0.67
N ALA A 338 16.80 -9.96 -1.11
CA ALA A 338 15.67 -9.17 -1.60
C ALA A 338 14.96 -9.83 -2.80
N ALA A 339 15.74 -10.34 -3.77
CA ALA A 339 15.22 -11.08 -4.91
C ALA A 339 14.54 -12.40 -4.49
N GLY A 340 15.13 -13.11 -3.52
CA GLY A 340 14.58 -14.36 -2.99
C GLY A 340 13.28 -14.16 -2.22
N LEU A 341 13.23 -13.16 -1.34
CA LEU A 341 12.01 -12.84 -0.58
C LEU A 341 10.86 -12.45 -1.52
N LEU A 342 11.14 -11.63 -2.54
CA LEU A 342 10.12 -11.27 -3.53
C LEU A 342 9.60 -12.49 -4.28
N GLN A 343 10.44 -13.48 -4.61
CA GLN A 343 10.00 -14.74 -5.21
C GLN A 343 9.11 -15.56 -4.26
N LEU A 344 9.47 -15.61 -2.96
CA LEU A 344 8.67 -16.34 -1.97
C LEU A 344 7.32 -15.66 -1.71
N GLU A 345 7.28 -14.35 -1.62
CA GLU A 345 6.03 -13.59 -1.46
C GLU A 345 5.08 -13.85 -2.63
N THR A 346 5.58 -13.90 -3.84
CA THR A 346 4.77 -14.09 -5.06
C THR A 346 4.35 -15.54 -5.33
N GLU A 347 4.73 -16.50 -4.50
CA GLU A 347 4.05 -17.80 -4.43
C GLU A 347 2.55 -17.65 -4.05
N GLN A 348 2.21 -16.60 -3.30
CA GLN A 348 0.85 -16.23 -3.03
C GLN A 348 0.28 -15.40 -4.19
N SER A 349 -0.78 -15.89 -4.81
CA SER A 349 -1.40 -15.21 -5.97
C SER A 349 -1.93 -13.82 -5.65
N LEU A 350 -2.29 -13.53 -4.40
CA LEU A 350 -2.70 -12.21 -3.96
C LEU A 350 -1.52 -11.23 -3.99
N GLU A 351 -0.38 -11.60 -3.39
CA GLU A 351 0.80 -10.74 -3.36
C GLU A 351 1.32 -10.45 -4.76
N GLU A 352 1.32 -11.46 -5.62
CA GLU A 352 1.68 -11.26 -7.02
C GLU A 352 0.73 -10.28 -7.73
N ALA A 353 -0.58 -10.43 -7.56
CA ALA A 353 -1.56 -9.51 -8.13
C ALA A 353 -1.39 -8.08 -7.60
N LEU A 354 -1.12 -7.92 -6.29
CA LEU A 354 -0.85 -6.62 -5.68
C LEU A 354 0.44 -5.98 -6.23
N LEU A 355 1.50 -6.76 -6.44
CA LEU A 355 2.73 -6.24 -7.06
C LEU A 355 2.49 -5.73 -8.49
N TYR A 356 1.77 -6.49 -9.32
CA TYR A 356 1.43 -6.05 -10.67
C TYR A 356 0.58 -4.78 -10.68
N GLY A 357 -0.30 -4.60 -9.70
CA GLY A 357 -1.05 -3.36 -9.53
C GLY A 357 -0.16 -2.18 -9.15
N ARG A 358 0.67 -2.35 -8.14
CA ARG A 358 1.56 -1.29 -7.64
C ARG A 358 2.60 -0.86 -8.67
N TYR A 359 3.25 -1.80 -9.33
CA TYR A 359 4.36 -1.51 -10.27
C TYR A 359 3.91 -1.38 -11.74
N GLY A 360 2.74 -1.89 -12.08
CA GLY A 360 2.21 -1.85 -13.44
C GLY A 360 1.09 -0.84 -13.65
N LEU A 361 0.02 -0.91 -12.84
CA LEU A 361 -1.16 -0.07 -13.02
C LEU A 361 -0.96 1.36 -12.50
N ILE A 362 -0.47 1.52 -11.26
CA ILE A 362 -0.34 2.84 -10.63
C ILE A 362 0.58 3.77 -11.43
N PRO A 363 1.81 3.36 -11.82
CA PRO A 363 2.71 4.22 -12.60
C PRO A 363 2.37 4.26 -14.10
N GLY A 364 1.41 3.46 -14.57
CA GLY A 364 1.11 3.34 -15.99
C GLY A 364 2.20 2.63 -16.80
N HIS A 365 2.88 1.64 -16.21
CA HIS A 365 3.93 0.83 -16.85
C HIS A 365 3.41 -0.57 -17.23
N PRO A 366 2.63 -0.70 -18.30
CA PRO A 366 2.00 -1.97 -18.66
C PRO A 366 3.02 -3.06 -19.05
N SER A 367 4.26 -2.70 -19.36
CA SER A 367 5.33 -3.64 -19.69
C SER A 367 6.06 -4.22 -18.46
N TRP A 368 5.78 -3.71 -17.25
CA TRP A 368 6.41 -4.24 -16.04
C TRP A 368 6.16 -5.73 -15.85
N THR A 369 7.18 -6.48 -15.45
CA THR A 369 7.08 -7.91 -15.14
C THR A 369 7.85 -8.21 -13.86
N LEU A 370 7.37 -9.19 -13.09
CA LEU A 370 8.05 -9.67 -11.89
C LEU A 370 9.48 -10.16 -12.21
N ALA A 371 9.63 -10.94 -13.29
CA ALA A 371 10.95 -11.44 -13.69
C ALA A 371 11.93 -10.32 -14.00
N GLY A 372 11.51 -9.31 -14.77
CA GLY A 372 12.36 -8.15 -15.07
C GLY A 372 12.71 -7.32 -13.83
N HIS A 373 11.78 -7.25 -12.86
CA HIS A 373 12.04 -6.56 -11.59
C HIS A 373 13.04 -7.32 -10.72
N ILE A 374 12.94 -8.64 -10.64
CA ILE A 374 13.91 -9.50 -9.95
C ILE A 374 15.30 -9.37 -10.59
N GLU A 375 15.37 -9.34 -11.91
CA GLU A 375 16.65 -9.10 -12.61
C GLU A 375 17.22 -7.72 -12.28
N ALA A 376 16.38 -6.68 -12.22
CA ALA A 376 16.79 -5.34 -11.84
C ALA A 376 17.32 -5.29 -10.39
N ILE A 377 16.68 -6.01 -9.44
CA ILE A 377 17.21 -6.15 -8.08
C ILE A 377 18.58 -6.80 -8.08
N ARG A 378 18.77 -7.89 -8.83
CA ARG A 378 20.04 -8.61 -8.93
C ARG A 378 21.16 -7.79 -9.56
N ALA A 379 20.83 -6.82 -10.39
CA ALA A 379 21.77 -5.93 -11.06
C ALA A 379 22.18 -4.70 -10.21
N VAL A 380 21.59 -4.52 -9.01
CA VAL A 380 21.89 -3.39 -8.12
C VAL A 380 23.35 -3.40 -7.69
N THR A 381 24.01 -2.26 -7.82
CA THR A 381 25.41 -2.04 -7.44
C THR A 381 25.56 -1.35 -6.09
N ALA A 382 26.75 -1.41 -5.49
CA ALA A 382 27.05 -0.68 -4.26
C ALA A 382 26.95 0.84 -4.45
N GLU A 383 27.19 1.35 -5.65
CA GLU A 383 27.04 2.77 -5.99
C GLU A 383 25.57 3.18 -6.00
N ASP A 384 24.67 2.37 -6.59
CA ASP A 384 23.22 2.61 -6.57
C ASP A 384 22.66 2.64 -5.14
N VAL A 385 23.13 1.73 -4.30
CA VAL A 385 22.74 1.69 -2.87
C VAL A 385 23.23 2.92 -2.14
N LEU A 386 24.47 3.36 -2.37
CA LEU A 386 25.05 4.56 -1.74
C LEU A 386 24.37 5.84 -2.23
N GLU A 387 24.05 5.96 -3.52
CA GLU A 387 23.27 7.07 -4.08
C GLU A 387 21.89 7.13 -3.39
N SER A 388 21.23 5.99 -3.24
CA SER A 388 19.94 5.88 -2.57
C SER A 388 20.01 6.28 -1.09
N LEU A 389 21.02 5.83 -0.34
CA LEU A 389 21.20 6.20 1.07
C LEU A 389 21.46 7.69 1.25
N ARG A 390 22.31 8.28 0.40
CA ARG A 390 22.58 9.73 0.47
C ARG A 390 21.35 10.58 0.22
N THR A 391 20.44 10.11 -0.64
CA THR A 391 19.13 10.71 -0.85
C THR A 391 18.23 10.50 0.37
N ALA A 392 18.22 9.30 0.94
CA ALA A 392 17.40 8.91 2.09
C ALA A 392 17.56 9.82 3.30
N LEU A 393 18.76 10.38 3.51
CA LEU A 393 19.10 11.14 4.71
C LEU A 393 18.89 12.66 4.57
N LYS A 394 18.39 13.16 3.45
CA LYS A 394 18.29 14.61 3.19
C LYS A 394 16.97 14.98 2.53
N PRO A 395 15.99 15.43 3.31
CA PRO A 395 15.99 15.60 4.79
C PRO A 395 15.69 14.31 5.55
N LEU A 396 15.99 14.28 6.85
CA LEU A 396 15.63 13.22 7.76
C LEU A 396 14.40 13.61 8.58
N VAL A 397 13.47 12.69 8.72
CA VAL A 397 12.29 12.76 9.59
C VAL A 397 12.48 11.79 10.74
N ILE A 398 12.23 12.23 11.96
CA ILE A 398 12.25 11.39 13.16
C ILE A 398 10.95 11.62 13.91
N THR A 399 10.19 10.59 14.13
CA THR A 399 8.96 10.68 14.93
C THR A 399 8.94 9.65 16.04
N VAL A 400 8.35 10.04 17.15
CA VAL A 400 8.24 9.21 18.36
C VAL A 400 6.80 9.27 18.84
N ALA A 401 6.23 8.12 19.20
CA ALA A 401 4.98 8.02 19.92
C ALA A 401 5.22 7.20 21.20
N GLY A 402 4.95 7.76 22.37
CA GLY A 402 5.21 7.12 23.65
C GLY A 402 5.21 8.11 24.82
N ILE A 403 5.53 7.62 26.03
CA ILE A 403 5.65 8.45 27.24
C ILE A 403 6.84 9.40 27.06
N ASP A 404 6.71 10.64 27.60
CA ASP A 404 7.81 11.63 27.65
C ASP A 404 8.93 11.19 28.57
#